data_26431ab0bf53bf4e970451993ce51a39
#
_entry.id   26431ab0bf53bf4e970451993ce51a39
#
_cell.length_a   1.000
_cell.length_b   1.000
_cell.length_c   1.000
_cell.angle_alpha   90.00
_cell.angle_beta   90.00
_cell.angle_gamma   90.00
#
_symmetry.space_group_name_H-M   'P 1'
#
loop_
_entity.id
_entity.type
_entity.pdbx_description
1 polymer ?
#
loop_
_entity_poly.entity_id
_entity_poly.type
_entity_poly.pdbx_seq_one_letter_code
_entity_poly.pdbx_strand_id
1 'polypeptide(L)'
;MSTAGLPLHDEQRDPPAVDAALAARARGVRLLSCDVDGVLTDGRIHVDDDGRESKAFHALDGVGLKRLMAAGVAVAWITGSASPSVVHRARALGVVHLVRGVDDKLAPWERLRADLGLASAACAHIGDDLPDVPLMRACGLAATVPGAPAEVKRHAHDVTRRPGGGGAVRELADLILASRGRIA
;
A
#
# COMPACT_ATOMS: atom_id res chain seq x y z
N MET A 1 13.32 42.45 26.93
CA MET A 1 12.49 41.22 26.78
C MET A 1 12.47 40.88 25.31
N SER A 2 13.28 39.89 24.91
CA SER A 2 13.48 39.53 23.51
C SER A 2 12.54 38.38 23.18
N THR A 3 11.59 38.59 22.28
CA THR A 3 10.72 37.55 21.72
C THR A 3 11.48 36.85 20.59
N ALA A 4 12.08 35.71 20.91
CA ALA A 4 12.63 34.85 19.90
C ALA A 4 11.48 34.21 19.12
N GLY A 5 11.25 34.66 17.88
CA GLY A 5 10.31 34.02 16.94
C GLY A 5 10.78 32.61 16.61
N LEU A 6 9.87 31.63 16.74
CA LEU A 6 10.08 30.29 16.20
C LEU A 6 10.25 30.38 14.68
N PRO A 7 11.19 29.66 14.09
CA PRO A 7 11.28 29.56 12.63
C PRO A 7 10.13 28.70 12.10
N LEU A 8 9.11 29.34 11.51
CA LEU A 8 8.11 28.73 10.68
C LEU A 8 8.67 28.65 9.25
N HIS A 9 9.52 27.68 8.96
CA HIS A 9 9.84 27.30 7.59
C HIS A 9 10.28 25.83 7.57
N ASP A 10 9.31 24.95 7.50
CA ASP A 10 9.54 23.71 6.78
C ASP A 10 9.42 24.07 5.29
N GLU A 11 10.57 24.16 4.64
CA GLU A 11 10.66 24.48 3.22
C GLU A 11 9.82 23.47 2.44
N GLN A 12 8.81 23.97 1.74
CA GLN A 12 8.12 23.30 0.67
C GLN A 12 9.14 22.93 -0.42
N ARG A 13 9.89 21.85 -0.19
CA ARG A 13 10.62 21.20 -1.29
C ARG A 13 9.56 20.58 -2.18
N ASP A 14 9.50 21.06 -3.41
CA ASP A 14 8.75 20.37 -4.46
C ASP A 14 9.08 18.88 -4.39
N PRO A 15 8.08 18.00 -4.43
CA PRO A 15 8.34 16.57 -4.42
C PRO A 15 9.32 16.25 -5.56
N PRO A 16 10.36 15.43 -5.32
CA PRO A 16 11.31 15.08 -6.35
C PRO A 16 10.56 14.56 -7.57
N ALA A 17 11.00 14.99 -8.76
CA ALA A 17 10.37 14.58 -10.00
C ALA A 17 10.29 13.05 -10.04
N VAL A 18 9.08 12.53 -10.19
CA VAL A 18 8.85 11.08 -10.30
C VAL A 18 9.58 10.58 -11.55
N ASP A 19 10.37 9.52 -11.40
CA ASP A 19 11.03 8.89 -12.55
C ASP A 19 9.98 8.55 -13.64
N ALA A 20 10.30 8.86 -14.89
CA ALA A 20 9.40 8.67 -16.03
C ALA A 20 8.97 7.20 -16.21
N ALA A 21 9.88 6.26 -15.91
CA ALA A 21 9.57 4.83 -15.97
C ALA A 21 8.60 4.42 -14.86
N LEU A 22 8.78 4.94 -13.65
CA LEU A 22 7.88 4.71 -12.52
C LEU A 22 6.49 5.31 -12.80
N ALA A 23 6.43 6.53 -13.33
CA ALA A 23 5.18 7.17 -13.73
C ALA A 23 4.44 6.39 -14.82
N ALA A 24 5.16 5.84 -15.80
CA ALA A 24 4.56 5.03 -16.85
C ALA A 24 3.93 3.74 -16.29
N ARG A 25 4.61 3.05 -15.36
CA ARG A 25 4.05 1.89 -14.65
C ARG A 25 2.79 2.26 -13.85
N ALA A 26 2.88 3.32 -13.06
CA ALA A 26 1.78 3.79 -12.21
C ALA A 26 0.53 4.17 -13.01
N ARG A 27 0.70 4.78 -14.20
CA ARG A 27 -0.42 5.15 -15.09
C ARG A 27 -1.25 3.95 -15.52
N GLY A 28 -0.62 2.79 -15.73
CA GLY A 28 -1.27 1.56 -16.20
C GLY A 28 -2.03 0.80 -15.11
N VAL A 29 -1.89 1.17 -13.84
CA VAL A 29 -2.44 0.39 -12.72
C VAL A 29 -3.97 0.41 -12.71
N ARG A 30 -4.56 -0.79 -12.68
CA ARG A 30 -6.00 -1.06 -12.60
C ARG A 30 -6.37 -1.83 -11.33
N LEU A 31 -5.41 -2.50 -10.70
CA LEU A 31 -5.54 -3.19 -9.42
C LEU A 31 -4.36 -2.82 -8.53
N LEU A 32 -4.62 -2.36 -7.32
CA LEU A 32 -3.63 -2.27 -6.25
C LEU A 32 -3.93 -3.34 -5.20
N SER A 33 -3.00 -4.26 -5.00
CA SER A 33 -3.01 -5.20 -3.87
C SER A 33 -2.05 -4.73 -2.79
N CYS A 34 -2.47 -4.83 -1.53
CA CYS A 34 -1.68 -4.43 -0.36
C CYS A 34 -1.55 -5.61 0.60
N ASP A 35 -0.36 -5.81 1.14
CA ASP A 35 -0.23 -6.50 2.42
C ASP A 35 -0.83 -5.65 3.54
N VAL A 36 -0.99 -6.22 4.73
CA VAL A 36 -1.59 -5.54 5.88
C VAL A 36 -0.53 -5.23 6.93
N ASP A 37 0.11 -6.24 7.47
CA ASP A 37 1.03 -6.07 8.59
C ASP A 37 2.40 -5.60 8.10
N GLY A 38 2.83 -4.42 8.53
CA GLY A 38 4.03 -3.76 8.03
C GLY A 38 3.81 -2.82 6.83
N VAL A 39 2.64 -2.86 6.19
CA VAL A 39 2.24 -1.97 5.07
C VAL A 39 1.11 -1.03 5.47
N LEU A 40 -0.08 -1.56 5.74
CA LEU A 40 -1.25 -0.81 6.22
C LEU A 40 -1.19 -0.54 7.73
N THR A 41 -0.38 -1.30 8.44
CA THR A 41 -0.01 -1.12 9.85
C THR A 41 1.50 -0.93 9.97
N ASP A 42 1.99 -0.64 11.17
CA ASP A 42 3.41 -0.52 11.47
C ASP A 42 4.11 -1.88 11.72
N GLY A 43 3.39 -2.99 11.50
CA GLY A 43 3.89 -4.35 11.71
C GLY A 43 3.89 -4.81 13.18
N ARG A 44 3.50 -3.96 14.13
CA ARG A 44 3.39 -4.37 15.53
C ARG A 44 2.12 -5.18 15.75
N ILE A 45 2.25 -6.25 16.55
CA ILE A 45 1.14 -7.07 16.99
C ILE A 45 0.79 -6.67 18.42
N HIS A 46 -0.38 -6.10 18.62
CA HIS A 46 -0.92 -5.79 19.94
C HIS A 46 -1.83 -6.92 20.38
N VAL A 47 -1.48 -7.56 21.50
CA VAL A 47 -2.27 -8.67 22.07
C VAL A 47 -2.64 -8.26 23.49
N ASP A 48 -3.93 -8.38 23.83
CA ASP A 48 -4.41 -8.16 25.20
C ASP A 48 -4.31 -9.44 26.07
N ASP A 49 -4.61 -9.32 27.35
CA ASP A 49 -4.53 -10.43 28.30
C ASP A 49 -5.50 -11.58 28.00
N ASP A 50 -6.54 -11.33 27.18
CA ASP A 50 -7.49 -12.35 26.70
C ASP A 50 -7.01 -12.99 25.37
N GLY A 51 -5.84 -12.60 24.84
CA GLY A 51 -5.30 -13.08 23.58
C GLY A 51 -5.93 -12.45 22.34
N ARG A 52 -6.65 -11.33 22.50
CA ARG A 52 -7.25 -10.64 21.36
C ARG A 52 -6.23 -9.74 20.69
N GLU A 53 -6.17 -9.81 19.36
CA GLU A 53 -5.34 -8.91 18.58
C GLU A 53 -6.08 -7.60 18.24
N SER A 54 -5.35 -6.50 18.33
CA SER A 54 -5.75 -5.21 17.79
C SER A 54 -4.71 -4.67 16.80
N LYS A 55 -5.16 -3.88 15.81
CA LYS A 55 -4.29 -3.29 14.80
C LYS A 55 -4.61 -1.81 14.65
N ALA A 56 -3.54 -0.99 14.54
CA ALA A 56 -3.64 0.42 14.23
C ALA A 56 -3.48 0.65 12.73
N PHE A 57 -4.46 1.30 12.11
CA PHE A 57 -4.44 1.68 10.69
C PHE A 57 -4.31 3.19 10.53
N HIS A 58 -3.54 3.64 9.56
CA HIS A 58 -3.38 5.06 9.30
C HIS A 58 -4.58 5.63 8.52
N ALA A 59 -5.09 6.77 8.96
CA ALA A 59 -6.28 7.39 8.35
C ALA A 59 -6.05 7.80 6.90
N LEU A 60 -4.87 8.35 6.58
CA LEU A 60 -4.54 8.80 5.22
C LEU A 60 -4.46 7.65 4.22
N ASP A 61 -4.02 6.46 4.62
CA ASP A 61 -4.02 5.27 3.75
C ASP A 61 -5.46 4.92 3.35
N GLY A 62 -6.40 4.97 4.31
CA GLY A 62 -7.82 4.78 4.01
C GLY A 62 -8.38 5.82 3.01
N VAL A 63 -7.96 7.07 3.12
CA VAL A 63 -8.33 8.13 2.15
C VAL A 63 -7.74 7.82 0.77
N GLY A 64 -6.46 7.43 0.70
CA GLY A 64 -5.79 7.06 -0.56
C GLY A 64 -6.51 5.91 -1.28
N LEU A 65 -6.84 4.85 -0.54
CA LEU A 65 -7.55 3.68 -1.08
C LEU A 65 -8.95 4.06 -1.60
N LYS A 66 -9.71 4.88 -0.87
CA LYS A 66 -11.02 5.37 -1.33
C LYS A 66 -10.91 6.20 -2.60
N ARG A 67 -9.88 7.07 -2.72
CA ARG A 67 -9.64 7.86 -3.93
C ARG A 67 -9.29 6.96 -5.14
N LEU A 68 -8.48 5.92 -4.94
CA LEU A 68 -8.19 4.94 -5.99
C LEU A 68 -9.45 4.23 -6.47
N MET A 69 -10.28 3.73 -5.55
CA MET A 69 -11.54 3.06 -5.90
C MET A 69 -12.49 4.01 -6.64
N ALA A 70 -12.62 5.25 -6.21
CA ALA A 70 -13.40 6.28 -6.91
C ALA A 70 -12.86 6.58 -8.32
N ALA A 71 -11.54 6.41 -8.54
CA ALA A 71 -10.89 6.55 -9.85
C ALA A 71 -10.97 5.28 -10.72
N GLY A 72 -11.70 4.23 -10.28
CA GLY A 72 -11.88 2.98 -10.99
C GLY A 72 -10.68 2.02 -10.91
N VAL A 73 -9.83 2.17 -9.88
CA VAL A 73 -8.79 1.19 -9.55
C VAL A 73 -9.34 0.22 -8.52
N ALA A 74 -9.32 -1.07 -8.82
CA ALA A 74 -9.67 -2.09 -7.85
C ALA A 74 -8.63 -2.11 -6.70
N VAL A 75 -9.10 -2.35 -5.49
CA VAL A 75 -8.23 -2.48 -4.30
C VAL A 75 -8.43 -3.85 -3.68
N ALA A 76 -7.33 -4.54 -3.40
CA ALA A 76 -7.33 -5.83 -2.71
C ALA A 76 -6.39 -5.81 -1.51
N TRP A 77 -6.76 -6.52 -0.45
CA TRP A 77 -5.87 -6.83 0.66
C TRP A 77 -5.58 -8.32 0.68
N ILE A 78 -4.30 -8.69 0.78
CA ILE A 78 -3.85 -10.09 0.77
C ILE A 78 -2.85 -10.26 1.91
N THR A 79 -3.26 -10.98 2.96
CA THR A 79 -2.50 -11.06 4.21
C THR A 79 -2.51 -12.46 4.81
N GLY A 80 -1.41 -12.83 5.48
CA GLY A 80 -1.36 -14.01 6.33
C GLY A 80 -2.18 -13.89 7.61
N SER A 81 -2.48 -12.66 8.04
CA SER A 81 -3.26 -12.43 9.26
C SER A 81 -4.72 -12.88 9.11
N ALA A 82 -5.21 -13.63 10.10
CA ALA A 82 -6.62 -14.00 10.23
C ALA A 82 -7.41 -13.03 11.14
N SER A 83 -6.78 -11.96 11.64
CA SER A 83 -7.35 -11.05 12.63
C SER A 83 -8.68 -10.42 12.16
N PRO A 84 -9.72 -10.42 13.02
CA PRO A 84 -10.99 -9.75 12.73
C PRO A 84 -10.87 -8.24 12.48
N SER A 85 -9.85 -7.58 13.05
CA SER A 85 -9.59 -6.15 12.85
C SER A 85 -9.41 -5.80 11.37
N VAL A 86 -8.76 -6.70 10.59
CA VAL A 86 -8.57 -6.54 9.14
C VAL A 86 -9.92 -6.52 8.42
N VAL A 87 -10.83 -7.44 8.78
CA VAL A 87 -12.18 -7.52 8.18
C VAL A 87 -12.98 -6.25 8.47
N HIS A 88 -12.98 -5.81 9.73
CA HIS A 88 -13.69 -4.59 10.13
C HIS A 88 -13.18 -3.37 9.38
N ARG A 89 -11.85 -3.24 9.25
CA ARG A 89 -11.25 -2.11 8.55
C ARG A 89 -11.51 -2.15 7.05
N ALA A 90 -11.36 -3.30 6.39
CA ALA A 90 -11.66 -3.47 4.97
C ALA A 90 -13.12 -3.09 4.67
N ARG A 91 -14.07 -3.58 5.46
CA ARG A 91 -15.49 -3.26 5.34
C ARG A 91 -15.76 -1.75 5.49
N ALA A 92 -15.18 -1.10 6.49
CA ALA A 92 -15.34 0.34 6.74
C ALA A 92 -14.82 1.21 5.59
N LEU A 93 -13.83 0.72 4.85
CA LEU A 93 -13.27 1.40 3.67
C LEU A 93 -13.99 1.05 2.37
N GLY A 94 -14.79 -0.02 2.33
CA GLY A 94 -15.41 -0.53 1.11
C GLY A 94 -14.47 -1.41 0.26
N VAL A 95 -13.41 -1.96 0.86
CA VAL A 95 -12.51 -2.93 0.18
C VAL A 95 -13.24 -4.27 0.12
N VAL A 96 -13.60 -4.69 -1.07
CA VAL A 96 -14.38 -5.92 -1.32
C VAL A 96 -13.50 -7.15 -1.57
N HIS A 97 -12.28 -6.95 -2.06
CA HIS A 97 -11.34 -8.03 -2.32
C HIS A 97 -10.42 -8.21 -1.11
N LEU A 98 -10.78 -9.13 -0.23
CA LEU A 98 -10.02 -9.44 0.98
C LEU A 98 -9.68 -10.92 1.02
N VAL A 99 -8.38 -11.22 0.95
CA VAL A 99 -7.81 -12.56 1.16
C VAL A 99 -7.00 -12.51 2.45
N ARG A 100 -7.30 -13.41 3.39
CA ARG A 100 -6.66 -13.45 4.70
C ARG A 100 -6.35 -14.87 5.16
N GLY A 101 -5.40 -15.01 6.08
CA GLY A 101 -5.01 -16.31 6.63
C GLY A 101 -4.36 -17.21 5.57
N VAL A 102 -3.59 -16.63 4.64
CA VAL A 102 -2.92 -17.35 3.56
C VAL A 102 -1.41 -17.22 3.67
N ASP A 103 -0.70 -18.34 3.52
CA ASP A 103 0.75 -18.37 3.44
C ASP A 103 1.22 -18.09 2.00
N ASP A 104 0.57 -18.71 1.01
CA ASP A 104 0.79 -18.43 -0.40
C ASP A 104 -0.14 -17.27 -0.85
N LYS A 105 0.46 -16.09 -1.03
CA LYS A 105 -0.25 -14.92 -1.51
C LYS A 105 -0.40 -14.89 -3.04
N LEU A 106 0.46 -15.61 -3.79
CA LEU A 106 0.47 -15.52 -5.26
C LEU A 106 -0.75 -16.18 -5.90
N ALA A 107 -1.09 -17.38 -5.48
CA ALA A 107 -2.21 -18.13 -6.08
C ALA A 107 -3.56 -17.38 -5.97
N PRO A 108 -3.97 -16.84 -4.81
CA PRO A 108 -5.20 -16.04 -4.73
C PRO A 108 -5.10 -14.71 -5.49
N TRP A 109 -3.92 -14.09 -5.57
CA TRP A 109 -3.72 -12.87 -6.36
C TRP A 109 -3.89 -13.14 -7.86
N GLU A 110 -3.34 -14.23 -8.37
CA GLU A 110 -3.48 -14.66 -9.77
C GLU A 110 -4.95 -14.92 -10.13
N ARG A 111 -5.69 -15.59 -9.25
CA ARG A 111 -7.14 -15.79 -9.44
C ARG A 111 -7.88 -14.46 -9.48
N LEU A 112 -7.64 -13.58 -8.52
CA LEU A 112 -8.31 -12.29 -8.44
C LEU A 112 -8.08 -11.45 -9.71
N ARG A 113 -6.83 -11.33 -10.17
CA ARG A 113 -6.55 -10.55 -11.38
C ARG A 113 -7.19 -11.16 -12.63
N ALA A 114 -7.24 -12.50 -12.72
CA ALA A 114 -7.91 -13.21 -13.81
C ALA A 114 -9.42 -12.95 -13.81
N ASP A 115 -10.08 -13.05 -12.65
CA ASP A 115 -11.50 -12.75 -12.46
C ASP A 115 -11.85 -11.31 -12.83
N LEU A 116 -10.91 -10.38 -12.62
CA LEU A 116 -11.03 -8.97 -13.02
C LEU A 116 -10.66 -8.73 -14.50
N GLY A 117 -10.20 -9.75 -15.22
CA GLY A 117 -9.78 -9.63 -16.63
C GLY A 117 -8.53 -8.77 -16.80
N LEU A 118 -7.61 -8.74 -15.83
CA LEU A 118 -6.44 -7.87 -15.83
C LEU A 118 -5.16 -8.63 -16.17
N ALA A 119 -4.35 -8.04 -17.07
CA ALA A 119 -2.97 -8.48 -17.25
C ALA A 119 -2.12 -8.09 -16.03
N SER A 120 -1.10 -8.90 -15.71
CA SER A 120 -0.17 -8.62 -14.59
C SER A 120 0.47 -7.24 -14.68
N ALA A 121 0.75 -6.75 -15.89
CA ALA A 121 1.29 -5.40 -16.11
C ALA A 121 0.36 -4.26 -15.66
N ALA A 122 -0.96 -4.54 -15.55
CA ALA A 122 -1.94 -3.57 -15.05
C ALA A 122 -2.19 -3.68 -13.54
N CYS A 123 -1.41 -4.48 -12.84
CA CYS A 123 -1.52 -4.68 -11.40
C CYS A 123 -0.34 -4.06 -10.67
N ALA A 124 -0.60 -3.53 -9.48
CA ALA A 124 0.41 -3.11 -8.52
C ALA A 124 0.31 -3.94 -7.24
N HIS A 125 1.43 -4.10 -6.56
CA HIS A 125 1.49 -4.68 -5.24
C HIS A 125 2.43 -3.88 -4.33
N ILE A 126 2.00 -3.68 -3.08
CA ILE A 126 2.85 -3.15 -2.01
C ILE A 126 2.93 -4.18 -0.88
N GLY A 127 4.16 -4.59 -0.57
CA GLY A 127 4.46 -5.56 0.47
C GLY A 127 5.74 -5.19 1.20
N ASP A 128 6.02 -5.80 2.34
CA ASP A 128 7.17 -5.46 3.17
C ASP A 128 8.09 -6.65 3.49
N ASP A 129 7.66 -7.90 3.22
CA ASP A 129 8.46 -9.07 3.58
C ASP A 129 8.45 -10.17 2.48
N LEU A 130 9.19 -11.23 2.72
CA LEU A 130 9.44 -12.32 1.78
C LEU A 130 8.17 -12.95 1.16
N PRO A 131 7.06 -13.13 1.89
CA PRO A 131 5.82 -13.64 1.31
C PRO A 131 5.23 -12.77 0.18
N ASP A 132 5.62 -11.48 0.11
CA ASP A 132 5.17 -10.55 -0.92
C ASP A 132 6.01 -10.61 -2.21
N VAL A 133 7.23 -11.11 -2.12
CA VAL A 133 8.18 -11.15 -3.26
C VAL A 133 7.61 -11.84 -4.51
N PRO A 134 6.88 -12.97 -4.40
CA PRO A 134 6.25 -13.58 -5.58
C PRO A 134 5.29 -12.63 -6.31
N LEU A 135 4.48 -11.85 -5.59
CA LEU A 135 3.55 -10.85 -6.15
C LEU A 135 4.32 -9.68 -6.76
N MET A 136 5.36 -9.19 -6.07
CA MET A 136 6.21 -8.10 -6.54
C MET A 136 6.88 -8.44 -7.87
N ARG A 137 7.30 -9.70 -8.06
CA ARG A 137 7.88 -10.18 -9.32
C ARG A 137 6.86 -10.34 -10.43
N ALA A 138 5.61 -10.64 -10.09
CA ALA A 138 4.55 -10.91 -11.05
C ALA A 138 3.85 -9.63 -11.54
N CYS A 139 3.76 -8.58 -10.72
CA CYS A 139 3.00 -7.37 -11.01
C CYS A 139 3.79 -6.36 -11.87
N GLY A 140 3.06 -5.43 -12.51
CA GLY A 140 3.65 -4.35 -13.32
C GLY A 140 4.29 -3.23 -12.50
N LEU A 141 3.80 -2.99 -11.28
CA LEU A 141 4.34 -2.02 -10.35
C LEU A 141 4.47 -2.64 -8.95
N ALA A 142 5.69 -2.94 -8.55
CA ALA A 142 6.00 -3.41 -7.21
C ALA A 142 6.47 -2.23 -6.34
N ALA A 143 5.90 -2.08 -5.17
CA ALA A 143 6.33 -1.09 -4.18
C ALA A 143 6.61 -1.77 -2.83
N THR A 144 7.43 -1.13 -2.02
CA THR A 144 7.71 -1.55 -0.65
C THR A 144 7.91 -0.35 0.26
N VAL A 145 8.07 -0.62 1.56
CA VAL A 145 8.25 0.41 2.60
C VAL A 145 9.73 0.54 3.02
N PRO A 146 10.13 1.68 3.63
CA PRO A 146 11.53 1.89 4.04
C PRO A 146 12.03 0.85 5.05
N GLY A 147 11.13 0.31 5.89
CA GLY A 147 11.45 -0.72 6.90
C GLY A 147 11.68 -2.13 6.34
N ALA A 148 11.31 -2.38 5.09
CA ALA A 148 11.45 -3.70 4.48
C ALA A 148 12.91 -4.17 4.42
N PRO A 149 13.17 -5.49 4.52
CA PRO A 149 14.51 -6.06 4.32
C PRO A 149 15.10 -5.70 2.95
N ALA A 150 16.44 -5.60 2.88
CA ALA A 150 17.15 -5.31 1.64
C ALA A 150 16.82 -6.32 0.52
N GLU A 151 16.55 -7.56 0.89
CA GLU A 151 16.14 -8.62 -0.02
C GLU A 151 14.80 -8.29 -0.72
N VAL A 152 13.82 -7.80 0.02
CA VAL A 152 12.52 -7.39 -0.52
C VAL A 152 12.67 -6.15 -1.40
N LYS A 153 13.43 -5.15 -0.94
CA LYS A 153 13.67 -3.90 -1.68
C LYS A 153 14.25 -4.13 -3.08
N ARG A 154 15.05 -5.18 -3.27
CA ARG A 154 15.61 -5.53 -4.60
C ARG A 154 14.56 -5.91 -5.64
N HIS A 155 13.33 -6.23 -5.21
CA HIS A 155 12.21 -6.58 -6.08
C HIS A 155 11.22 -5.42 -6.28
N ALA A 156 11.43 -4.29 -5.60
CA ALA A 156 10.59 -3.12 -5.72
C ALA A 156 11.03 -2.21 -6.88
N HIS A 157 10.05 -1.66 -7.58
CA HIS A 157 10.25 -0.54 -8.51
C HIS A 157 10.25 0.80 -7.75
N ASP A 158 9.59 0.84 -6.58
CA ASP A 158 9.49 2.01 -5.73
C ASP A 158 9.61 1.63 -4.25
N VAL A 159 10.34 2.43 -3.49
CA VAL A 159 10.39 2.36 -2.03
C VAL A 159 9.78 3.63 -1.49
N THR A 160 8.64 3.53 -0.83
CA THR A 160 7.95 4.70 -0.28
C THR A 160 8.85 5.46 0.70
N ARG A 161 8.66 6.77 0.82
CA ARG A 161 9.32 7.58 1.84
C ARG A 161 8.66 7.42 3.21
N ARG A 162 7.33 7.24 3.19
CA ARG A 162 6.54 7.00 4.41
C ARG A 162 6.62 5.53 4.82
N PRO A 163 6.74 5.24 6.12
CA PRO A 163 6.75 3.87 6.62
C PRO A 163 5.37 3.23 6.53
N GLY A 164 5.33 1.91 6.62
CA GLY A 164 4.10 1.16 6.83
C GLY A 164 3.37 1.65 8.07
N GLY A 165 2.03 1.71 8.01
CA GLY A 165 1.20 2.32 9.05
C GLY A 165 1.42 3.82 9.25
N GLY A 166 2.20 4.47 8.38
CA GLY A 166 2.51 5.90 8.42
C GLY A 166 2.10 6.68 7.17
N GLY A 167 1.32 6.06 6.28
CA GLY A 167 0.89 6.70 5.04
C GLY A 167 1.61 6.22 3.78
N ALA A 168 2.29 5.07 3.82
CA ALA A 168 2.97 4.47 2.66
C ALA A 168 1.99 4.17 1.53
N VAL A 169 0.85 3.58 1.85
CA VAL A 169 -0.19 3.26 0.86
C VAL A 169 -0.82 4.54 0.30
N ARG A 170 -0.95 5.59 1.11
CA ARG A 170 -1.39 6.90 0.63
C ARG A 170 -0.40 7.49 -0.38
N GLU A 171 0.89 7.42 -0.13
CA GLU A 171 1.93 7.89 -1.04
C GLU A 171 1.85 7.18 -2.40
N LEU A 172 1.76 5.84 -2.39
CA LEU A 172 1.60 5.06 -3.62
C LEU A 172 0.27 5.37 -4.35
N ALA A 173 -0.81 5.56 -3.61
CA ALA A 173 -2.11 5.94 -4.19
C ALA A 173 -2.03 7.30 -4.90
N ASP A 174 -1.38 8.26 -4.28
CA ASP A 174 -1.20 9.59 -4.88
C ASP A 174 -0.31 9.53 -6.13
N LEU A 175 0.75 8.71 -6.15
CA LEU A 175 1.58 8.44 -7.32
C LEU A 175 0.74 7.89 -8.48
N ILE A 176 -0.09 6.87 -8.22
CA ILE A 176 -0.95 6.26 -9.24
C ILE A 176 -1.96 7.28 -9.79
N LEU A 177 -2.60 8.05 -8.93
CA LEU A 177 -3.59 9.05 -9.32
C LEU A 177 -2.97 10.19 -10.13
N ALA A 178 -1.82 10.72 -9.68
CA ALA A 178 -1.08 11.78 -10.36
C ALA A 178 -0.63 11.34 -11.76
N SER A 179 -0.10 10.12 -11.88
CA SER A 179 0.33 9.56 -13.17
C SER A 179 -0.81 9.38 -14.18
N ARG A 180 -2.07 9.34 -13.71
CA ARG A 180 -3.28 9.26 -14.54
C ARG A 180 -3.88 10.62 -14.89
N GLY A 181 -3.24 11.72 -14.45
CA GLY A 181 -3.78 13.08 -14.62
C GLY A 181 -5.04 13.36 -13.78
N ARG A 182 -5.25 12.60 -12.70
CA ARG A 182 -6.39 12.74 -11.78
C ARG A 182 -5.92 13.30 -10.43
N ILE A 183 -5.33 14.47 -10.46
CA ILE A 183 -5.08 15.27 -9.25
C ILE A 183 -6.34 16.09 -9.02
N ALA A 184 -7.12 15.77 -8.02
CA ALA A 184 -8.16 16.64 -7.46
C ALA A 184 -7.91 16.79 -5.97
#